data_49c690f722a3a1f14f0e6a9895545ee3
#
_entry.id   49c690f722a3a1f14f0e6a9895545ee3
#
_cell.length_a   1.000
_cell.length_b   1.000
_cell.length_c   1.000
_cell.angle_alpha   90.00
_cell.angle_beta   90.00
_cell.angle_gamma   90.00
#
_symmetry.space_group_name_H-M   'P 1'
#
loop_
_entity.id
_entity.type
_entity.pdbx_description
1 polymer ?
#
loop_
_entity_poly.entity_id
_entity_poly.type
_entity_poly.pdbx_seq_one_letter_code
_entity_poly.pdbx_strand_id
1 'polypeptide(L)'
;AGSGPAYLFYLAEALTEAAKRQGIQHDAADAIVRSVLHGSAALLAGESQRTAAELRAAVTSKGGTTAAAIGVMDAKGVMETMAEAIAAATRRGAELSRAGT
;
A
#
# COMPACT_ATOMS: atom_id res chain seq x y z
N ALA A 1 -5.84 14.89 0.42
CA ALA A 1 -6.85 13.91 0.85
C ALA A 1 -7.57 13.28 -0.35
N GLY A 2 -7.86 14.06 -1.38
CA GLY A 2 -8.53 13.55 -2.57
C GLY A 2 -7.74 12.52 -3.36
N SER A 3 -6.42 12.52 -3.23
CA SER A 3 -5.52 11.59 -3.94
C SER A 3 -5.37 10.25 -3.23
N GLY A 4 -5.68 10.18 -1.93
CA GLY A 4 -5.44 8.99 -1.13
C GLY A 4 -6.01 7.70 -1.69
N PRO A 5 -7.29 7.68 -2.12
CA PRO A 5 -7.86 6.47 -2.71
C PRO A 5 -7.08 5.95 -3.93
N ALA A 6 -6.55 6.85 -4.76
CA ALA A 6 -5.80 6.45 -5.95
C ALA A 6 -4.53 5.67 -5.58
N TYR A 7 -3.88 6.01 -4.48
CA TYR A 7 -2.69 5.29 -4.03
C TYR A 7 -3.03 3.85 -3.65
N LEU A 8 -4.16 3.65 -2.99
CA LEU A 8 -4.61 2.30 -2.62
C LEU A 8 -5.08 1.51 -3.84
N PHE A 9 -5.72 2.15 -4.80
CA PHE A 9 -6.10 1.48 -6.05
C PHE A 9 -4.88 1.05 -6.84
N TYR A 10 -3.85 1.90 -6.89
CA TYR A 10 -2.57 1.56 -7.50
C TYR A 10 -1.93 0.35 -6.80
N LEU A 11 -1.94 0.34 -5.47
CA LEU A 11 -1.42 -0.78 -4.70
C LEU A 11 -2.20 -2.07 -5.00
N ALA A 12 -3.54 -1.98 -5.06
CA ALA A 12 -4.38 -3.12 -5.39
C ALA A 12 -4.03 -3.68 -6.78
N GLU A 13 -3.82 -2.80 -7.73
CA GLU A 13 -3.40 -3.15 -9.09
C GLU A 13 -2.06 -3.90 -9.08
N ALA A 14 -1.08 -3.37 -8.36
CA ALA A 14 0.25 -3.97 -8.25
C ALA A 14 0.20 -5.34 -7.58
N LEU A 15 -0.57 -5.47 -6.51
CA LEU A 15 -0.73 -6.74 -5.80
C LEU A 15 -1.43 -7.79 -6.65
N THR A 16 -2.46 -7.39 -7.39
CA THR A 16 -3.18 -8.29 -8.29
C THR A 16 -2.25 -8.80 -9.39
N GLU A 17 -1.47 -7.90 -9.99
CA GLU A 17 -0.51 -8.27 -11.03
C GLU A 17 0.57 -9.20 -10.47
N ALA A 18 1.06 -8.93 -9.27
CA ALA A 18 2.06 -9.78 -8.62
C ALA A 18 1.52 -11.20 -8.37
N ALA A 19 0.27 -11.30 -7.91
CA ALA A 19 -0.38 -12.59 -7.69
C ALA A 19 -0.52 -13.39 -8.99
N LYS A 20 -0.88 -12.70 -10.08
CA LYS A 20 -0.97 -13.33 -11.39
C LYS A 20 0.38 -13.88 -11.86
N ARG A 21 1.47 -13.17 -11.59
CA ARG A 21 2.82 -13.63 -11.92
C ARG A 21 3.20 -14.90 -11.15
N GLN A 22 2.58 -15.13 -10.00
CA GLN A 22 2.77 -16.36 -9.24
C GLN A 22 1.83 -17.50 -9.67
N GLY A 23 1.07 -17.29 -10.75
CA GLY A 23 0.22 -18.33 -11.31
C GLY A 23 -1.23 -18.31 -10.83
N ILE A 24 -1.63 -17.29 -10.08
CA ILE A 24 -3.02 -17.18 -9.62
C ILE A 24 -3.85 -16.56 -10.76
N GLN A 25 -4.99 -17.18 -11.06
CA GLN A 25 -5.89 -16.69 -12.10
C GLN A 25 -6.39 -15.28 -11.73
N HIS A 26 -6.62 -14.43 -12.74
CA HIS A 26 -6.96 -13.02 -12.53
C HIS A 26 -8.12 -12.81 -11.56
N ASP A 27 -9.25 -13.50 -11.76
CA ASP A 27 -10.45 -13.29 -10.93
C ASP A 27 -10.18 -13.66 -9.46
N ALA A 28 -9.45 -14.74 -9.24
CA ALA A 28 -9.06 -15.15 -7.88
C ALA A 28 -8.09 -14.14 -7.26
N ALA A 29 -7.10 -13.68 -8.03
CA ALA A 29 -6.14 -12.69 -7.57
C ALA A 29 -6.83 -11.39 -7.16
N ASP A 30 -7.74 -10.89 -8.01
CA ASP A 30 -8.50 -9.68 -7.74
C ASP A 30 -9.34 -9.81 -6.46
N ALA A 31 -10.04 -10.94 -6.30
CA ALA A 31 -10.86 -11.18 -5.12
C ALA A 31 -10.02 -11.25 -3.83
N ILE A 32 -8.88 -11.94 -3.88
CA ILE A 32 -7.97 -12.04 -2.72
C ILE A 32 -7.45 -10.66 -2.33
N VAL A 33 -7.00 -9.87 -3.29
CA VAL A 33 -6.44 -8.54 -3.01
C VAL A 33 -7.49 -7.62 -2.41
N ARG A 34 -8.71 -7.62 -2.95
CA ARG A 34 -9.81 -6.81 -2.37
C ARG A 34 -10.12 -7.21 -0.95
N SER A 35 -10.14 -8.52 -0.68
CA SER A 35 -10.39 -9.06 0.67
C SER A 35 -9.29 -8.64 1.65
N VAL A 36 -8.03 -8.75 1.24
CA VAL A 36 -6.88 -8.36 2.07
C VAL A 36 -6.92 -6.87 2.38
N LEU A 37 -7.16 -6.03 1.37
CA LEU A 37 -7.21 -4.59 1.58
C LEU A 37 -8.37 -4.18 2.47
N HIS A 38 -9.55 -4.77 2.25
CA HIS A 38 -10.72 -4.48 3.07
C HIS A 38 -10.50 -4.87 4.53
N GLY A 39 -10.05 -6.09 4.78
CA GLY A 39 -9.82 -6.58 6.14
C GLY A 39 -8.72 -5.81 6.86
N SER A 40 -7.64 -5.51 6.14
CA SER A 40 -6.51 -4.76 6.70
C SER A 40 -6.90 -3.32 7.03
N ALA A 41 -7.66 -2.67 6.16
CA ALA A 41 -8.15 -1.32 6.42
C ALA A 41 -9.09 -1.28 7.61
N ALA A 42 -9.98 -2.26 7.73
CA ALA A 42 -10.89 -2.36 8.87
C ALA A 42 -10.12 -2.55 10.18
N LEU A 43 -9.10 -3.40 10.17
CA LEU A 43 -8.27 -3.63 11.35
C LEU A 43 -7.51 -2.36 11.75
N LEU A 44 -6.92 -1.68 10.77
CA LEU A 44 -6.18 -0.43 11.01
C LEU A 44 -7.10 0.64 11.61
N ALA A 45 -8.31 0.77 11.08
CA ALA A 45 -9.29 1.75 11.57
C ALA A 45 -9.80 1.40 12.98
N GLY A 46 -9.97 0.09 13.26
CA GLY A 46 -10.51 -0.36 14.54
C GLY A 46 -9.48 -0.42 15.67
N GLU A 47 -8.19 -0.50 15.33
CA GLU A 47 -7.10 -0.63 16.31
C GLU A 47 -6.38 0.70 16.48
N SER A 48 -7.11 1.75 16.84
CA SER A 48 -6.58 3.13 16.88
C SER A 48 -5.42 3.33 17.87
N GLN A 49 -5.27 2.43 18.85
CA GLN A 49 -4.18 2.50 19.83
C GLN A 49 -2.88 1.85 19.34
N ARG A 50 -2.92 1.16 18.20
CA ARG A 50 -1.75 0.50 17.65
C ARG A 50 -1.31 1.22 16.37
N THR A 51 0.01 1.40 16.23
CA THR A 51 0.55 2.01 15.01
C THR A 51 0.50 1.02 13.84
N ALA A 52 0.57 1.54 12.64
CA ALA A 52 0.65 0.69 11.44
C ALA A 52 1.87 -0.23 11.52
N ALA A 53 3.00 0.26 12.04
CA ALA A 53 4.20 -0.53 12.20
C ALA A 53 3.98 -1.69 13.17
N GLU A 54 3.27 -1.45 14.27
CA GLU A 54 2.94 -2.51 15.24
C GLU A 54 2.02 -3.56 14.64
N LEU A 55 1.03 -3.13 13.88
CA LEU A 55 0.12 -4.06 13.19
C LEU A 55 0.88 -4.90 12.16
N ARG A 56 1.79 -4.28 11.42
CA ARG A 56 2.63 -5.00 10.46
C ARG A 56 3.50 -6.04 11.18
N ALA A 57 4.13 -5.65 12.29
CA ALA A 57 4.96 -6.56 13.07
C ALA A 57 4.17 -7.77 13.57
N ALA A 58 2.93 -7.56 13.97
CA ALA A 58 2.06 -8.62 14.48
C ALA A 58 1.79 -9.72 13.45
N VAL A 59 1.87 -9.40 12.16
CA VAL A 59 1.63 -10.36 11.05
C VAL A 59 2.92 -10.72 10.31
N THR A 60 4.09 -10.36 10.87
CA THR A 60 5.38 -10.60 10.23
C THR A 60 6.23 -11.48 11.15
N SER A 61 6.16 -12.79 10.98
CA SER A 61 6.97 -13.70 11.76
C SER A 61 8.42 -13.68 11.25
N LYS A 62 9.36 -13.76 12.19
CA LYS A 62 10.78 -13.77 11.88
C LYS A 62 11.10 -14.96 10.96
N GLY A 63 11.75 -14.67 9.83
CA GLY A 63 12.13 -15.70 8.86
C GLY A 63 10.98 -16.24 8.03
N GLY A 64 9.77 -15.67 8.14
CA GLY A 64 8.61 -16.14 7.40
C GLY A 64 8.46 -15.48 6.04
N THR A 65 7.36 -15.81 5.36
CA THR A 65 7.08 -15.32 4.00
C THR A 65 6.84 -13.82 3.98
N THR A 66 6.13 -13.28 4.96
CA THR A 66 5.88 -11.84 5.05
C THR A 66 7.20 -11.08 5.26
N ALA A 67 8.08 -11.60 6.13
CA ALA A 67 9.39 -10.97 6.35
C ALA A 67 10.21 -10.93 5.07
N ALA A 68 10.16 -11.99 4.25
CA ALA A 68 10.84 -12.04 2.96
C ALA A 68 10.30 -10.95 2.01
N ALA A 69 8.98 -10.81 1.94
CA ALA A 69 8.35 -9.80 1.08
C ALA A 69 8.69 -8.37 1.54
N ILE A 70 8.57 -8.11 2.84
CA ILE A 70 8.89 -6.78 3.40
C ILE A 70 10.38 -6.47 3.18
N GLY A 71 11.25 -7.47 3.29
CA GLY A 71 12.67 -7.31 3.02
C GLY A 71 12.95 -6.80 1.62
N VAL A 72 12.23 -7.31 0.62
CA VAL A 72 12.35 -6.82 -0.77
C VAL A 72 11.85 -5.37 -0.86
N MET A 73 10.72 -5.06 -0.25
CA MET A 73 10.16 -3.71 -0.27
C MET A 73 11.13 -2.70 0.36
N ASP A 74 11.73 -3.07 1.51
CA ASP A 74 12.70 -2.20 2.17
C ASP A 74 13.96 -2.02 1.31
N ALA A 75 14.46 -3.10 0.71
CA ALA A 75 15.64 -3.02 -0.14
C ALA A 75 15.42 -2.17 -1.38
N LYS A 76 14.20 -2.16 -1.90
CA LYS A 76 13.82 -1.37 -3.08
C LYS A 76 13.37 0.05 -2.73
N GLY A 77 13.34 0.42 -1.46
CA GLY A 77 13.04 1.77 -1.03
C GLY A 77 11.58 2.18 -1.22
N VAL A 78 10.64 1.27 -0.97
CA VAL A 78 9.21 1.57 -1.17
C VAL A 78 8.76 2.75 -0.32
N MET A 79 9.19 2.83 0.95
CA MET A 79 8.81 3.96 1.80
C MET A 79 9.33 5.29 1.25
N GLU A 80 10.57 5.31 0.74
CA GLU A 80 11.14 6.51 0.14
C GLU A 80 10.39 6.90 -1.14
N THR A 81 10.02 5.93 -1.94
CA THR A 81 9.21 6.17 -3.15
C THR A 81 7.87 6.79 -2.79
N MET A 82 7.22 6.32 -1.72
CA MET A 82 5.98 6.91 -1.24
C MET A 82 6.17 8.35 -0.80
N ALA A 83 7.26 8.63 -0.07
CA ALA A 83 7.58 10.00 0.36
C ALA A 83 7.77 10.92 -0.84
N GLU A 84 8.48 10.46 -1.86
CA GLU A 84 8.70 11.22 -3.09
C GLU A 84 7.39 11.47 -3.86
N ALA A 85 6.53 10.46 -3.92
CA ALA A 85 5.23 10.58 -4.59
C ALA A 85 4.34 11.62 -3.91
N ILE A 86 4.27 11.59 -2.59
CA ILE A 86 3.48 12.55 -1.82
C ILE A 86 4.05 13.97 -1.97
N ALA A 87 5.38 14.10 -1.96
CA ALA A 87 6.03 15.39 -2.18
C ALA A 87 5.69 15.97 -3.56
N ALA A 88 5.67 15.12 -4.59
CA ALA A 88 5.29 15.55 -5.94
C ALA A 88 3.83 16.03 -5.99
N ALA A 89 2.93 15.29 -5.34
CA ALA A 89 1.52 15.67 -5.27
C ALA A 89 1.34 17.01 -4.55
N THR A 90 2.07 17.21 -3.46
CA THR A 90 2.03 18.46 -2.69
C THR A 90 2.51 19.64 -3.54
N ARG A 91 3.61 19.47 -4.27
CA ARG A 91 4.12 20.53 -5.16
C ARG A 91 3.11 20.85 -6.26
N ARG A 92 2.55 19.82 -6.89
CA ARG A 92 1.56 20.01 -7.96
C ARG A 92 0.31 20.71 -7.44
N GLY A 93 -0.14 20.34 -6.24
CA GLY A 93 -1.28 21.00 -5.58
C GLY A 93 -1.03 22.47 -5.36
N ALA A 94 0.18 22.83 -4.91
CA ALA A 94 0.57 24.22 -4.72
C ALA A 94 0.61 24.98 -6.04
N GLU A 95 1.14 24.37 -7.10
CA GLU A 95 1.16 24.96 -8.45
C GLU A 95 -0.25 25.24 -8.97
N LEU A 96 -1.14 24.27 -8.82
CA LEU A 96 -2.53 24.40 -9.28
C LEU A 96 -3.28 25.48 -8.49
N SER A 97 -3.04 25.57 -7.19
CA SER A 97 -3.64 26.59 -6.34
C SER A 97 -3.21 27.99 -6.78
N ARG A 98 -1.92 28.19 -7.08
CA ARG A 98 -1.41 29.48 -7.57
C ARG A 98 -1.96 29.80 -8.96
N ALA A 99 -2.04 28.81 -9.84
CA ALA A 99 -2.56 29.00 -11.21
C ALA A 99 -4.06 29.28 -11.22
N GLY A 100 -4.80 28.72 -10.25
CA GLY A 100 -6.24 28.89 -10.16
C GLY A 100 -6.69 30.22 -9.60
N THR A 101 -5.76 30.97 -9.03
CA THR A 101 -6.07 32.30 -8.50
C THR A 101 -5.64 33.37 -9.45
#